data_e7d99d08954dae6ef6a5d5c15009a924
#
_entry.id   e7d99d08954dae6ef6a5d5c15009a924
#
_cell.length_a   1.000
_cell.length_b   1.000
_cell.length_c   1.000
_cell.angle_alpha   90.00
_cell.angle_beta   90.00
_cell.angle_gamma   90.00
#
_symmetry.space_group_name_H-M   'P 1'
#
loop_
_entity.id
_entity.type
_entity.pdbx_description
1 polymer ?
#
loop_
_entity_poly.entity_id
_entity_poly.type
_entity_poly.pdbx_seq_one_letter_code
_entity_poly.pdbx_strand_id
1 'polypeptide(L)' 'LPQDLFLRVNKSYIVNTRHIDSFDNNDIYIGNYEIAIGNSYRDTFFEEFLMKGKRKG' A
#
# COMPACT_ATOMS: atom_id res chain seq x y z
N LEU A 1 19.29 4.21 0.40
CA LEU A 1 18.95 3.93 1.70
C LEU A 1 17.52 3.56 1.83
N PRO A 2 17.25 2.33 2.13
CA PRO A 2 15.87 1.90 2.16
C PRO A 2 15.13 2.55 3.29
N GLN A 3 13.94 2.97 3.03
CA GLN A 3 13.12 3.51 4.04
C GLN A 3 11.80 2.85 3.97
N ASP A 4 11.26 2.50 5.11
CA ASP A 4 9.97 1.90 5.17
C ASP A 4 8.94 2.97 4.92
N LEU A 5 8.00 2.71 4.04
CA LEU A 5 6.94 3.65 3.77
C LEU A 5 5.65 3.02 4.25
N PHE A 6 5.06 3.60 5.26
CA PHE A 6 3.83 3.09 5.82
C PHE A 6 2.65 3.87 5.28
N LEU A 7 1.68 3.18 4.75
CA LEU A 7 0.53 3.83 4.19
C LEU A 7 -0.74 3.23 4.79
N ARG A 8 -1.70 4.09 5.06
CA ARG A 8 -2.94 3.62 5.65
C ARG A 8 -3.84 3.14 4.54
N VAL A 9 -4.32 1.92 4.63
CA VAL A 9 -5.20 1.36 3.63
C VAL A 9 -6.65 1.39 4.05
N ASN A 10 -6.91 1.50 5.35
CA ASN A 10 -8.26 1.73 5.81
C ASN A 10 -8.17 2.20 7.25
N LYS A 11 -9.31 2.39 7.88
CA LYS A 11 -9.29 2.98 9.20
C LYS A 11 -8.53 2.15 10.22
N SER A 12 -8.50 0.86 10.01
CA SER A 12 -7.89 -0.03 11.01
C SER A 12 -6.52 -0.53 10.63
N TYR A 13 -6.11 -0.37 9.38
CA TYR A 13 -4.86 -0.98 8.96
C TYR A 13 -3.91 -0.01 8.29
N ILE A 14 -2.66 -0.13 8.64
CA ILE A 14 -1.58 0.60 8.01
C ILE A 14 -0.58 -0.46 7.58
N VAL A 15 -0.13 -0.41 6.35
CA VAL A 15 0.79 -1.41 5.84
C VAL A 15 2.12 -0.80 5.45
N ASN A 16 3.14 -1.62 5.47
CA ASN A 16 4.46 -1.20 5.03
C ASN A 16 4.57 -1.63 3.58
N THR A 17 4.75 -0.69 2.68
CA THR A 17 4.74 -0.98 1.25
C THR A 17 5.85 -1.93 0.85
N ARG A 18 6.91 -2.03 1.64
CA ARG A 18 7.98 -2.95 1.30
C ARG A 18 7.54 -4.40 1.42
N HIS A 19 6.49 -4.66 2.18
CA HIS A 19 6.03 -6.02 2.39
C HIS A 19 4.88 -6.40 1.47
N ILE A 20 4.44 -5.51 0.60
CA ILE A 20 3.34 -5.80 -0.27
C ILE A 20 3.82 -6.68 -1.41
N ASP A 21 3.23 -7.86 -1.54
CA ASP A 21 3.60 -8.79 -2.60
C ASP A 21 2.86 -8.44 -3.88
N SER A 22 1.59 -8.09 -3.78
CA SER A 22 0.84 -7.70 -4.95
C SER A 22 -0.36 -6.90 -4.48
N PHE A 23 -1.09 -6.33 -5.42
CA PHE A 23 -2.25 -5.55 -5.04
C PHE A 23 -3.22 -5.50 -6.20
N ASP A 24 -4.46 -5.20 -5.87
CA ASP A 24 -5.49 -4.99 -6.84
C ASP A 24 -6.08 -3.63 -6.57
N ASN A 25 -7.11 -3.26 -7.31
CA ASN A 25 -7.74 -1.97 -7.09
C ASN A 25 -8.41 -1.88 -5.73
N ASN A 26 -8.79 -3.00 -5.15
CA ASN A 26 -9.50 -2.98 -3.89
C ASN A 26 -8.79 -3.69 -2.76
N ASP A 27 -7.76 -4.42 -3.06
CA ASP A 27 -7.11 -5.24 -2.03
C ASP A 27 -5.61 -5.23 -2.16
N ILE A 28 -4.94 -5.52 -1.07
CA ILE A 28 -3.50 -5.63 -1.04
C ILE A 28 -3.16 -6.99 -0.49
N TYR A 29 -2.18 -7.64 -1.07
CA TYR A 29 -1.79 -8.97 -0.63
C TYR A 29 -0.38 -8.92 -0.04
N ILE A 30 -0.25 -9.34 1.19
CA ILE A 30 1.02 -9.37 1.88
C ILE A 30 1.20 -10.77 2.39
N GLY A 31 2.09 -11.52 1.77
CA GLY A 31 2.32 -12.91 2.16
C GLY A 31 1.02 -13.67 2.01
N ASN A 32 0.51 -14.18 3.11
CA ASN A 32 -0.73 -14.92 3.08
C ASN A 32 -1.92 -14.07 3.46
N TYR A 33 -1.74 -12.79 3.63
CA TYR A 33 -2.82 -11.94 4.11
C TYR A 33 -3.39 -11.09 2.99
N GLU A 34 -4.69 -10.89 3.05
CA GLU A 34 -5.36 -10.06 2.08
C GLU A 34 -6.02 -8.93 2.87
N ILE A 35 -5.70 -7.71 2.56
CA ILE A 35 -6.18 -6.57 3.30
C ILE A 35 -6.96 -5.66 2.38
N ALA A 36 -8.19 -5.37 2.72
CA ALA A 36 -9.03 -4.54 1.89
C ALA A 36 -8.63 -3.08 1.99
N ILE A 37 -8.71 -2.37 0.90
CA ILE A 37 -8.40 -0.96 0.87
C ILE A 37 -9.70 -0.19 0.94
N GLY A 38 -9.80 0.72 1.90
CA GLY A 38 -10.99 1.52 2.04
C GLY A 38 -11.14 2.50 0.89
N ASN A 39 -12.39 2.78 0.48
CA ASN A 39 -12.61 3.66 -0.63
C ASN A 39 -12.04 5.04 -0.39
N SER A 40 -12.12 5.53 0.82
CA SER A 40 -11.62 6.85 1.11
C SER A 40 -10.11 6.91 1.10
N TYR A 41 -9.48 5.76 1.29
CA TYR A 41 -8.02 5.74 1.38
C TYR A 41 -7.37 5.27 0.10
N ARG A 42 -8.15 4.72 -0.82
CA ARG A 42 -7.57 4.10 -1.99
C ARG A 42 -6.82 5.09 -2.86
N ASP A 43 -7.42 6.23 -3.12
CA ASP A 43 -6.77 7.20 -3.99
C ASP A 43 -5.47 7.68 -3.37
N THR A 44 -5.50 8.01 -2.10
CA THR A 44 -4.30 8.49 -1.43
C THR A 44 -3.25 7.39 -1.36
N PHE A 45 -3.69 6.16 -1.07
CA PHE A 45 -2.75 5.06 -0.98
C PHE A 45 -2.04 4.85 -2.32
N PHE A 46 -2.77 4.79 -3.41
CA PHE A 46 -2.12 4.54 -4.68
C PHE A 46 -1.30 5.72 -5.13
N GLU A 47 -1.72 6.91 -4.80
CA GLU A 47 -0.94 8.07 -5.17
C GLU A 47 0.41 8.01 -4.48
N GLU A 48 0.43 7.72 -3.19
CA GLU A 48 1.68 7.66 -2.47
C GLU A 48 2.48 6.42 -2.87
N PHE A 49 1.81 5.30 -3.03
CA PHE A 49 2.50 4.07 -3.33
C PHE A 49 3.15 4.12 -4.71
N LEU A 50 2.42 4.59 -5.69
CA LEU A 50 2.97 4.60 -7.04
C LEU A 50 3.95 5.72 -7.25
N MET A 51 3.79 6.83 -6.58
CA MET A 51 4.72 7.91 -6.77
C MET A 51 5.96 7.74 -5.94
N LYS A 52 5.82 7.33 -4.69
CA LYS A 52 6.99 7.20 -3.88
C LYS A 52 7.61 5.84 -3.96
N GLY A 53 6.79 4.81 -4.11
CA GLY A 53 7.32 3.49 -4.22
C GLY A 53 7.99 3.22 -5.53
N LYS A 54 7.60 3.99 -6.62
CA LYS A 54 8.11 3.74 -7.81
C LYS A 54 9.22 4.57 -8.07
N ARG A 55 10.33 4.47 -7.76
CA ARG A 55 11.29 5.28 -7.96
C ARG A 55 11.81 5.18 -9.23
N LYS A 56 11.91 5.71 -9.99
CA LYS A 56 12.31 5.61 -11.14
C LYS A 56 13.61 5.79 -11.23
N GLY A 57 14.08 5.50 -10.98
CA GLY A 57 15.42 5.58 -10.96
C GLY A 57 16.09 6.20 -11.91
#